data_3328afb5da5550106a227e23e9f8e13f
#
_entry.id   3328afb5da5550106a227e23e9f8e13f
#
_cell.length_a   1.000
_cell.length_b   1.000
_cell.length_c   1.000
_cell.angle_alpha   90.00
_cell.angle_beta   90.00
_cell.angle_gamma   90.00
#
_symmetry.space_group_name_H-M   'P 1'
#
loop_
_entity.id
_entity.type
_entity.pdbx_description
1 polymer ?
#
loop_
_entity_poly.entity_id
_entity_poly.type
_entity_poly.pdbx_seq_one_letter_code
_entity_poly.pdbx_strand_id
1 'polypeptide(L)'
;MKRVSKPNFFHTLSRWFSLQFSLLAICLCCLIPSEVKAADNWKAGLAKTVITPETGVWLAGYGSKRTPDGKLHDIWMKALALKDNTGQRAVLITSDFQGVPKSMSDRVFAQTKNKYGLARKQIMFTFSHNHCGPRLGDDLYDYYPTTPQQDQLVAEYTDRMVDKTVEMIGQALANLSPARLQMGTGHTTFAVNRRNNREADIPNLLRSGKALVGPVDHSVPVMTVTRADGTLDAVLFGYACHPTTLSFTKVCGDYPGFAQVELEKNHPGVTAMFVNTCGGDQNPLPRRKVELCEKYGHMLAIAVEEVLKKPLEPISPGLKTAFEYVELPYLKVVTRADLETDTKSGSAIKKRWAARLLKKLDQGETFPTAYPYPIHAWRLGTEMLMIGMGAETVVDYSLRFKREFGPGTWVCGYADDMISYIPSKRVWLEGGYEGGSNLYEYGRPAYRWGPDTEDLISASVHKLVKQVDLKAD
;
A
#
# COMPACT_ATOMS: atom_id res chain seq x y z
N MET A 1 16.35 81.48 -59.67
CA MET A 1 16.59 82.82 -59.07
C MET A 1 15.80 83.01 -57.80
N LYS A 2 16.44 83.61 -56.86
CA LYS A 2 16.05 84.09 -55.50
C LYS A 2 16.27 83.13 -54.38
N ARG A 3 17.39 83.44 -53.71
CA ARG A 3 17.73 83.18 -52.30
C ARG A 3 16.72 83.82 -51.37
N VAL A 4 16.44 83.21 -50.21
CA VAL A 4 16.24 83.95 -48.94
C VAL A 4 16.56 82.99 -47.80
N SER A 5 17.49 83.35 -47.04
CA SER A 5 18.09 83.31 -45.72
C SER A 5 17.36 82.58 -44.57
N LYS A 6 18.22 81.88 -43.78
CA LYS A 6 17.96 81.42 -42.41
C LYS A 6 17.81 82.63 -41.46
N PRO A 7 17.17 82.42 -40.32
CA PRO A 7 17.88 82.73 -39.10
C PRO A 7 17.89 81.59 -38.07
N ASN A 8 18.98 81.64 -37.24
CA ASN A 8 19.28 80.83 -36.11
C ASN A 8 18.31 81.10 -34.94
N PHE A 9 17.94 80.05 -34.21
CA PHE A 9 17.56 80.14 -32.78
C PHE A 9 18.17 78.96 -32.04
N PHE A 10 19.29 79.25 -31.41
CA PHE A 10 19.84 78.50 -30.30
C PHE A 10 19.29 79.10 -29.00
N HIS A 11 19.20 78.17 -28.00
CA HIS A 11 18.83 78.38 -26.58
C HIS A 11 17.33 78.27 -26.29
N THR A 12 17.00 77.09 -25.73
CA THR A 12 16.26 76.83 -24.47
C THR A 12 15.69 75.42 -24.49
N LEU A 13 16.51 74.40 -24.24
CA LEU A 13 16.05 73.01 -23.94
C LEU A 13 17.10 72.31 -23.08
N SER A 14 17.31 72.81 -21.85
CA SER A 14 18.20 72.14 -20.91
C SER A 14 17.67 72.13 -19.45
N ARG A 15 16.34 72.03 -19.25
CA ARG A 15 15.79 71.94 -17.88
C ARG A 15 14.62 70.96 -17.70
N TRP A 16 14.30 70.10 -18.66
CA TRP A 16 13.16 69.17 -18.52
C TRP A 16 13.53 67.68 -18.62
N PHE A 17 14.80 67.31 -18.63
CA PHE A 17 15.23 65.91 -18.73
C PHE A 17 15.74 65.29 -17.43
N SER A 18 15.71 66.01 -16.30
CA SER A 18 16.23 65.50 -15.00
C SER A 18 15.17 65.08 -13.98
N LEU A 19 13.86 65.18 -14.31
CA LEU A 19 12.79 64.73 -13.37
C LEU A 19 12.02 63.47 -13.77
N GLN A 20 12.27 62.87 -14.94
CA GLN A 20 11.58 61.64 -15.32
C GLN A 20 12.39 60.33 -15.12
N PHE A 21 13.69 60.45 -14.78
CA PHE A 21 14.50 59.24 -14.50
C PHE A 21 14.50 58.82 -13.03
N SER A 22 13.98 59.63 -12.11
CA SER A 22 13.91 59.27 -10.69
C SER A 22 12.62 58.58 -10.23
N LEU A 23 11.59 58.48 -11.11
CA LEU A 23 10.32 57.82 -10.77
C LEU A 23 10.21 56.38 -11.38
N LEU A 24 11.15 55.98 -12.22
CA LEU A 24 11.16 54.62 -12.80
C LEU A 24 12.05 53.63 -12.04
N ALA A 25 12.85 54.12 -11.09
CA ALA A 25 13.73 53.26 -10.27
C ALA A 25 13.10 52.77 -8.96
N ILE A 26 11.90 53.24 -8.60
CA ILE A 26 11.22 52.87 -7.32
C ILE A 26 10.14 51.81 -7.52
N CYS A 27 9.74 51.47 -8.74
CA CYS A 27 8.73 50.41 -9.00
C CYS A 27 9.29 49.04 -9.37
N LEU A 28 10.62 48.86 -9.42
CA LEU A 28 11.23 47.55 -9.78
C LEU A 28 11.74 46.77 -8.57
N CYS A 29 11.50 47.21 -7.34
CA CYS A 29 11.92 46.51 -6.12
C CYS A 29 10.80 45.79 -5.37
N CYS A 30 9.60 45.64 -5.93
CA CYS A 30 8.48 44.97 -5.24
C CYS A 30 7.88 43.76 -6.01
N LEU A 31 8.61 43.17 -6.96
CA LEU A 31 8.28 41.88 -7.50
C LEU A 31 9.41 40.88 -7.17
N ILE A 32 9.80 40.83 -5.91
CA ILE A 32 10.31 39.58 -5.37
C ILE A 32 9.04 38.72 -5.26
N PRO A 33 8.91 37.61 -6.01
CA PRO A 33 7.89 36.66 -5.68
C PRO A 33 8.14 36.33 -4.22
N SER A 34 7.21 36.60 -3.33
CA SER A 34 7.15 35.97 -2.03
C SER A 34 7.14 34.50 -2.38
N GLU A 35 8.31 33.84 -2.34
CA GLU A 35 8.34 32.42 -2.07
C GLU A 35 7.51 32.31 -0.81
N VAL A 36 6.26 31.91 -0.99
CA VAL A 36 5.50 31.27 0.07
C VAL A 36 6.40 30.10 0.44
N LYS A 37 7.24 30.29 1.44
CA LYS A 37 7.84 29.20 2.18
C LYS A 37 6.66 28.38 2.66
N ALA A 38 6.21 27.46 1.82
CA ALA A 38 5.38 26.36 2.26
C ALA A 38 6.18 25.79 3.44
N ALA A 39 5.62 25.92 4.62
CA ALA A 39 6.31 25.63 5.85
C ALA A 39 6.86 24.20 5.77
N ASP A 40 8.19 24.06 5.72
CA ASP A 40 8.92 22.80 5.78
C ASP A 40 8.77 22.20 7.20
N ASN A 41 7.54 21.92 7.61
CA ASN A 41 7.21 21.51 8.96
C ASN A 41 6.99 20.01 9.09
N TRP A 42 7.05 19.27 7.98
CA TRP A 42 7.21 17.83 8.03
C TRP A 42 8.68 17.46 8.23
N LYS A 43 8.90 16.36 8.93
CA LYS A 43 10.16 15.62 8.85
C LYS A 43 9.83 14.23 8.33
N ALA A 44 10.65 13.76 7.39
CA ALA A 44 10.58 12.41 6.86
C ALA A 44 11.92 11.72 6.98
N GLY A 45 11.90 10.42 7.19
CA GLY A 45 13.10 9.59 7.24
C GLY A 45 12.83 8.23 6.62
N LEU A 46 13.78 7.75 5.85
CA LEU A 46 13.68 6.52 5.08
C LEU A 46 14.70 5.50 5.55
N ALA A 47 14.31 4.24 5.50
CA ALA A 47 15.21 3.09 5.58
C ALA A 47 14.66 1.95 4.75
N LYS A 48 15.54 1.08 4.26
CA LYS A 48 15.14 -0.12 3.51
C LYS A 48 16.06 -1.30 3.79
N THR A 49 15.51 -2.50 3.70
CA THR A 49 16.28 -3.74 3.87
C THR A 49 15.85 -4.79 2.86
N VAL A 50 16.83 -5.56 2.37
CA VAL A 50 16.57 -6.72 1.50
C VAL A 50 15.93 -7.82 2.32
N ILE A 51 14.86 -8.41 1.77
CA ILE A 51 14.15 -9.56 2.33
C ILE A 51 14.20 -10.80 1.43
N THR A 52 14.96 -10.77 0.33
CA THR A 52 15.25 -11.95 -0.46
C THR A 52 15.89 -13.01 0.43
N PRO A 53 15.33 -14.24 0.55
CA PRO A 53 15.89 -15.26 1.41
C PRO A 53 17.21 -15.78 0.86
N GLU A 54 18.19 -15.94 1.74
CA GLU A 54 19.49 -16.56 1.43
C GLU A 54 19.39 -18.10 1.41
N THR A 55 18.34 -18.67 2.00
CA THR A 55 18.08 -20.09 2.16
C THR A 55 16.90 -20.54 1.33
N GLY A 56 16.72 -21.84 1.15
CA GLY A 56 15.64 -22.44 0.37
C GLY A 56 14.24 -22.39 1.00
N VAL A 57 13.87 -21.26 1.62
CA VAL A 57 12.48 -21.00 2.07
C VAL A 57 11.57 -21.00 0.85
N TRP A 58 10.50 -21.80 0.87
CA TRP A 58 9.58 -21.89 -0.25
C TRP A 58 8.84 -20.58 -0.49
N LEU A 59 8.46 -20.37 -1.76
CA LEU A 59 7.65 -19.22 -2.15
C LEU A 59 6.20 -19.37 -1.68
N ALA A 60 5.61 -18.25 -1.28
CA ALA A 60 4.25 -18.14 -0.76
C ALA A 60 3.17 -18.00 -1.87
N GLY A 61 1.90 -18.07 -1.49
CA GLY A 61 0.73 -17.66 -2.29
C GLY A 61 0.08 -18.74 -3.15
N TYR A 62 0.75 -19.86 -3.44
CA TYR A 62 0.15 -21.00 -4.15
C TYR A 62 0.35 -22.29 -3.34
N GLY A 63 -0.69 -23.07 -3.10
CA GLY A 63 -0.71 -24.23 -2.19
C GLY A 63 0.15 -25.43 -2.58
N SER A 64 1.27 -25.20 -3.24
CA SER A 64 2.22 -26.22 -3.69
C SER A 64 3.64 -25.91 -3.22
N LYS A 65 4.50 -26.92 -3.23
CA LYS A 65 5.93 -26.74 -3.02
C LYS A 65 6.53 -25.94 -4.17
N ARG A 66 7.10 -24.76 -3.86
CA ARG A 66 7.85 -23.93 -4.81
C ARG A 66 9.18 -23.51 -4.19
N THR A 67 10.19 -24.35 -4.40
CA THR A 67 11.56 -24.05 -3.99
C THR A 67 12.14 -23.00 -4.94
N PRO A 68 12.67 -21.87 -4.42
CA PRO A 68 13.31 -20.86 -5.28
C PRO A 68 14.48 -21.46 -6.07
N ASP A 69 14.56 -21.14 -7.36
CA ASP A 69 15.66 -21.51 -8.27
C ASP A 69 16.43 -20.31 -8.83
N GLY A 70 16.27 -19.15 -8.19
CA GLY A 70 16.92 -17.90 -8.53
C GLY A 70 16.04 -16.70 -8.23
N LYS A 71 16.47 -15.53 -8.71
CA LYS A 71 15.72 -14.27 -8.61
C LYS A 71 15.76 -13.49 -9.91
N LEU A 72 14.74 -12.67 -10.16
CA LEU A 72 14.77 -11.65 -11.21
C LEU A 72 15.34 -10.34 -10.66
N HIS A 73 14.93 -9.95 -9.47
CA HIS A 73 15.46 -8.84 -8.68
C HIS A 73 15.24 -9.11 -7.19
N ASP A 74 15.92 -8.34 -6.35
CA ASP A 74 15.71 -8.42 -4.90
C ASP A 74 14.32 -7.90 -4.52
N ILE A 75 13.80 -8.43 -3.42
CA ILE A 75 12.56 -7.99 -2.77
C ILE A 75 12.89 -7.27 -1.47
N TRP A 76 12.04 -6.32 -1.08
CA TRP A 76 12.38 -5.33 -0.08
C TRP A 76 11.31 -5.14 0.99
N MET A 77 11.74 -4.75 2.19
CA MET A 77 10.96 -3.94 3.12
C MET A 77 11.52 -2.53 3.13
N LYS A 78 10.61 -1.53 3.19
CA LYS A 78 10.94 -0.11 3.19
C LYS A 78 10.10 0.60 4.26
N ALA A 79 10.72 1.47 5.05
CA ALA A 79 10.05 2.25 6.09
C ALA A 79 10.13 3.74 5.77
N LEU A 80 8.98 4.41 5.88
CA LEU A 80 8.84 5.86 5.85
C LEU A 80 8.38 6.32 7.23
N ALA A 81 9.28 6.93 8.00
CA ALA A 81 8.96 7.62 9.23
C ALA A 81 8.54 9.06 8.92
N LEU A 82 7.43 9.48 9.48
CA LEU A 82 6.90 10.85 9.38
C LEU A 82 6.82 11.47 10.78
N LYS A 83 7.14 12.77 10.85
CA LYS A 83 6.95 13.59 12.06
C LYS A 83 6.41 14.96 11.65
N ASP A 84 5.31 15.37 12.27
CA ASP A 84 4.74 16.69 12.06
C ASP A 84 5.37 17.79 12.95
N ASN A 85 4.91 19.02 12.81
CA ASN A 85 5.36 20.17 13.57
C ASN A 85 4.97 20.12 15.06
N THR A 86 3.99 19.30 15.45
CA THR A 86 3.59 19.09 16.86
C THR A 86 4.40 17.98 17.53
N GLY A 87 5.22 17.27 16.77
CA GLY A 87 6.02 16.16 17.27
C GLY A 87 5.34 14.79 17.17
N GLN A 88 4.12 14.70 16.60
CA GLN A 88 3.48 13.43 16.34
C GLN A 88 4.28 12.63 15.31
N ARG A 89 4.41 11.33 15.52
CA ARG A 89 5.19 10.42 14.65
C ARG A 89 4.33 9.27 14.15
N ALA A 90 4.59 8.83 12.94
CA ALA A 90 4.08 7.56 12.41
C ALA A 90 5.11 6.91 11.50
N VAL A 91 5.03 5.60 11.32
CA VAL A 91 5.89 4.84 10.42
C VAL A 91 5.01 3.95 9.53
N LEU A 92 5.08 4.21 8.23
CA LEU A 92 4.52 3.33 7.21
C LEU A 92 5.62 2.35 6.76
N ILE A 93 5.30 1.07 6.79
CA ILE A 93 6.17 0.01 6.26
C ILE A 93 5.50 -0.56 5.02
N THR A 94 6.24 -0.63 3.92
CA THR A 94 5.85 -1.42 2.75
C THR A 94 6.76 -2.64 2.63
N SER A 95 6.22 -3.75 2.17
CA SER A 95 7.01 -4.96 1.97
C SER A 95 6.54 -5.76 0.77
N ASP A 96 7.47 -6.50 0.16
CA ASP A 96 7.17 -7.41 -0.95
C ASP A 96 6.80 -8.82 -0.45
N PHE A 97 6.28 -8.94 0.78
CA PHE A 97 5.73 -10.20 1.29
C PHE A 97 4.38 -10.52 0.67
N GLN A 98 4.03 -11.80 0.64
CA GLN A 98 2.69 -12.28 0.29
C GLN A 98 1.69 -11.95 1.40
N GLY A 99 2.06 -12.16 2.65
CA GLY A 99 1.28 -11.86 3.82
C GLY A 99 2.17 -11.67 5.03
N VAL A 100 1.75 -10.83 5.96
CA VAL A 100 2.37 -10.68 7.27
C VAL A 100 1.38 -11.23 8.29
N PRO A 101 1.70 -12.33 8.99
CA PRO A 101 0.81 -12.90 9.99
C PRO A 101 0.77 -12.04 11.25
N LYS A 102 -0.36 -12.08 11.97
CA LYS A 102 -0.56 -11.35 13.22
C LYS A 102 0.54 -11.63 14.25
N SER A 103 1.02 -12.87 14.35
CA SER A 103 2.11 -13.25 15.25
C SER A 103 3.41 -12.50 14.98
N MET A 104 3.74 -12.23 13.72
CA MET A 104 4.91 -11.44 13.33
C MET A 104 4.67 -9.95 13.63
N SER A 105 3.55 -9.40 13.17
CA SER A 105 3.26 -7.97 13.35
C SER A 105 3.13 -7.59 14.84
N ASP A 106 2.50 -8.40 15.67
CA ASP A 106 2.42 -8.17 17.13
C ASP A 106 3.82 -8.11 17.79
N ARG A 107 4.75 -8.97 17.38
CA ARG A 107 6.15 -8.96 17.86
C ARG A 107 6.86 -7.66 17.43
N VAL A 108 6.69 -7.23 16.19
CA VAL A 108 7.24 -5.96 15.69
C VAL A 108 6.69 -4.79 16.49
N PHE A 109 5.36 -4.74 16.71
CA PHE A 109 4.73 -3.64 17.46
C PHE A 109 5.13 -3.61 18.93
N ALA A 110 5.25 -4.76 19.58
CA ALA A 110 5.71 -4.83 20.97
C ALA A 110 7.16 -4.33 21.09
N GLN A 111 8.06 -4.79 20.22
CA GLN A 111 9.46 -4.38 20.25
C GLN A 111 9.65 -2.90 19.91
N THR A 112 8.93 -2.36 18.92
CA THR A 112 9.00 -0.95 18.54
C THR A 112 8.41 -0.03 19.60
N LYS A 113 7.34 -0.45 20.29
CA LYS A 113 6.83 0.27 21.46
C LYS A 113 7.89 0.39 22.54
N ASN A 114 8.57 -0.71 22.86
CA ASN A 114 9.59 -0.74 23.90
C ASN A 114 10.85 0.06 23.53
N LYS A 115 11.33 -0.08 22.28
CA LYS A 115 12.60 0.54 21.84
C LYS A 115 12.43 2.02 21.45
N TYR A 116 11.31 2.40 20.83
CA TYR A 116 11.14 3.72 20.17
C TYR A 116 9.92 4.50 20.68
N GLY A 117 9.13 3.93 21.60
CA GLY A 117 7.94 4.58 22.16
C GLY A 117 6.81 4.79 21.15
N LEU A 118 6.74 3.99 20.08
CA LEU A 118 5.66 4.06 19.11
C LEU A 118 4.45 3.27 19.59
N ALA A 119 3.29 3.92 19.68
CA ALA A 119 2.02 3.26 19.94
C ALA A 119 1.55 2.47 18.69
N ARG A 120 0.70 1.45 18.89
CA ARG A 120 0.16 0.61 17.81
C ARG A 120 -0.43 1.40 16.65
N LYS A 121 -1.18 2.47 16.94
CA LYS A 121 -1.81 3.37 15.96
C LYS A 121 -0.82 4.15 15.09
N GLN A 122 0.46 4.20 15.48
CA GLN A 122 1.51 4.96 14.80
C GLN A 122 2.32 4.10 13.82
N ILE A 123 2.00 2.81 13.70
CA ILE A 123 2.68 1.89 12.78
C ILE A 123 1.64 1.21 11.90
N MET A 124 1.81 1.33 10.59
CA MET A 124 1.03 0.60 9.59
C MET A 124 2.00 -0.27 8.78
N PHE A 125 1.85 -1.58 8.88
CA PHE A 125 2.71 -2.54 8.19
C PHE A 125 1.97 -3.11 7.00
N THR A 126 2.27 -2.64 5.78
CA THR A 126 1.63 -3.10 4.55
C THR A 126 2.48 -4.12 3.80
N PHE A 127 1.82 -4.97 3.05
CA PHE A 127 2.48 -5.95 2.18
C PHE A 127 1.83 -5.92 0.79
N SER A 128 2.67 -6.10 -0.23
CA SER A 128 2.20 -6.06 -1.63
C SER A 128 1.33 -7.25 -2.01
N HIS A 129 1.35 -8.33 -1.21
CA HIS A 129 0.73 -9.62 -1.51
C HIS A 129 1.37 -10.34 -2.71
N ASN A 130 2.67 -10.21 -2.82
CA ASN A 130 3.47 -10.80 -3.88
C ASN A 130 3.56 -12.32 -3.75
N HIS A 131 3.17 -13.07 -4.78
CA HIS A 131 3.21 -14.54 -4.79
C HIS A 131 4.56 -15.12 -5.24
N CYS A 132 5.59 -14.30 -5.42
CA CYS A 132 6.96 -14.69 -5.75
C CYS A 132 7.95 -14.33 -4.62
N GLY A 133 7.46 -14.12 -3.41
CA GLY A 133 8.21 -13.90 -2.19
C GLY A 133 8.19 -15.13 -1.26
N PRO A 134 8.99 -15.11 -0.18
CA PRO A 134 9.11 -16.24 0.76
C PRO A 134 7.87 -16.37 1.65
N ARG A 135 7.66 -17.61 2.14
CA ARG A 135 6.72 -17.89 3.21
C ARG A 135 7.18 -17.27 4.52
N LEU A 136 6.22 -16.84 5.34
CA LEU A 136 6.40 -16.48 6.74
C LEU A 136 5.74 -17.53 7.66
N GLY A 137 6.19 -17.63 8.90
CA GLY A 137 5.59 -18.49 9.91
C GLY A 137 4.17 -18.04 10.22
N ASP A 138 3.28 -18.99 10.48
CA ASP A 138 1.85 -18.78 10.76
C ASP A 138 1.01 -18.19 9.62
N ASP A 139 1.63 -17.88 8.46
CA ASP A 139 0.91 -17.49 7.26
C ASP A 139 0.56 -18.71 6.41
N LEU A 140 -0.73 -18.90 6.10
CA LEU A 140 -1.23 -19.99 5.26
C LEU A 140 -0.70 -21.37 5.69
N TYR A 141 -0.63 -21.64 7.00
CA TYR A 141 0.07 -22.82 7.57
C TYR A 141 -0.37 -24.14 6.95
N ASP A 142 -1.69 -24.39 6.88
CA ASP A 142 -2.24 -25.63 6.34
C ASP A 142 -2.27 -25.67 4.79
N TYR A 143 -1.98 -24.52 4.16
CA TYR A 143 -2.04 -24.39 2.71
C TYR A 143 -0.94 -25.18 2.00
N TYR A 144 0.22 -25.31 2.63
CA TYR A 144 1.40 -25.96 2.05
C TYR A 144 1.60 -27.39 2.54
N PRO A 145 2.11 -28.30 1.66
CA PRO A 145 2.55 -29.63 2.08
C PRO A 145 3.94 -29.56 2.74
N THR A 146 4.01 -28.88 3.90
CA THR A 146 5.27 -28.56 4.58
C THR A 146 6.00 -29.79 5.13
N THR A 147 7.26 -29.63 5.51
CA THR A 147 8.10 -30.60 6.21
C THR A 147 8.71 -29.96 7.46
N PRO A 148 9.11 -30.73 8.49
CA PRO A 148 9.75 -30.17 9.69
C PRO A 148 10.96 -29.29 9.38
N GLN A 149 11.78 -29.68 8.39
CA GLN A 149 12.92 -28.86 7.94
C GLN A 149 12.46 -27.52 7.32
N GLN A 150 11.41 -27.53 6.51
CA GLN A 150 10.90 -26.30 5.90
C GLN A 150 10.25 -25.39 6.95
N ASP A 151 9.54 -25.98 7.94
CA ASP A 151 8.95 -25.23 9.05
C ASP A 151 10.03 -24.53 9.89
N GLN A 152 11.14 -25.21 10.14
CA GLN A 152 12.29 -24.62 10.83
C GLN A 152 12.88 -23.44 10.01
N LEU A 153 13.15 -23.61 8.72
CA LEU A 153 13.67 -22.56 7.86
C LEU A 153 12.74 -21.33 7.82
N VAL A 154 11.43 -21.57 7.74
CA VAL A 154 10.40 -20.51 7.74
C VAL A 154 10.37 -19.78 9.08
N ALA A 155 10.46 -20.50 10.21
CA ALA A 155 10.49 -19.90 11.54
C ALA A 155 11.74 -19.01 11.73
N GLU A 156 12.93 -19.54 11.43
CA GLU A 156 14.20 -18.81 11.51
C GLU A 156 14.21 -17.56 10.59
N TYR A 157 13.66 -17.69 9.38
CA TYR A 157 13.53 -16.57 8.46
C TYR A 157 12.58 -15.50 9.03
N THR A 158 11.42 -15.91 9.57
CA THR A 158 10.44 -15.00 10.17
C THR A 158 11.03 -14.24 11.36
N ASP A 159 11.80 -14.92 12.24
CA ASP A 159 12.47 -14.30 13.36
C ASP A 159 13.45 -13.22 12.92
N ARG A 160 14.28 -13.52 11.92
CA ARG A 160 15.18 -12.52 11.34
C ARG A 160 14.43 -11.33 10.73
N MET A 161 13.26 -11.58 10.11
CA MET A 161 12.46 -10.49 9.53
C MET A 161 11.82 -9.59 10.59
N VAL A 162 11.42 -10.14 11.74
CA VAL A 162 11.00 -9.32 12.90
C VAL A 162 12.12 -8.36 13.32
N ASP A 163 13.32 -8.88 13.53
CA ASP A 163 14.47 -8.09 13.99
C ASP A 163 14.85 -7.02 12.97
N LYS A 164 14.95 -7.39 11.68
CA LYS A 164 15.23 -6.46 10.58
C LYS A 164 14.16 -5.36 10.47
N THR A 165 12.90 -5.70 10.69
CA THR A 165 11.80 -4.71 10.64
C THR A 165 11.94 -3.69 11.77
N VAL A 166 12.21 -4.15 12.99
CA VAL A 166 12.39 -3.27 14.15
C VAL A 166 13.62 -2.37 14.00
N GLU A 167 14.73 -2.92 13.50
CA GLU A 167 15.93 -2.14 13.21
C GLU A 167 15.69 -1.09 12.12
N MET A 168 15.06 -1.46 11.02
CA MET A 168 14.71 -0.57 9.91
C MET A 168 13.82 0.59 10.37
N ILE A 169 12.83 0.34 11.25
CA ILE A 169 12.00 1.39 11.87
C ILE A 169 12.89 2.37 12.64
N GLY A 170 13.84 1.86 13.44
CA GLY A 170 14.78 2.69 14.19
C GLY A 170 15.66 3.55 13.29
N GLN A 171 16.16 2.99 12.19
CA GLN A 171 16.94 3.73 11.20
C GLN A 171 16.10 4.82 10.51
N ALA A 172 14.87 4.52 10.11
CA ALA A 172 13.97 5.51 9.53
C ALA A 172 13.68 6.67 10.51
N LEU A 173 13.47 6.37 11.79
CA LEU A 173 13.28 7.39 12.82
C LEU A 173 14.54 8.24 13.07
N ALA A 174 15.72 7.66 12.99
CA ALA A 174 17.01 8.35 13.13
C ALA A 174 17.29 9.28 11.93
N ASN A 175 16.80 8.92 10.74
CA ASN A 175 16.99 9.66 9.49
C ASN A 175 15.98 10.82 9.30
N LEU A 176 15.13 11.13 10.28
CA LEU A 176 14.15 12.20 10.19
C LEU A 176 14.79 13.56 9.90
N SER A 177 14.54 14.12 8.73
CA SER A 177 15.03 15.41 8.24
C SER A 177 13.89 16.25 7.69
N PRO A 178 14.03 17.60 7.58
CA PRO A 178 12.99 18.46 7.02
C PRO A 178 12.58 18.00 5.61
N ALA A 179 11.26 17.95 5.39
CA ALA A 179 10.70 17.46 4.15
C ALA A 179 9.37 18.16 3.80
N ARG A 180 9.01 18.10 2.53
CA ARG A 180 7.70 18.45 2.01
C ARG A 180 7.00 17.19 1.54
N LEU A 181 5.71 17.08 1.86
CA LEU A 181 4.85 16.01 1.37
C LEU A 181 3.88 16.61 0.33
N GLN A 182 3.69 15.92 -0.78
CA GLN A 182 2.76 16.32 -1.81
C GLN A 182 2.06 15.08 -2.37
N MET A 183 0.87 15.26 -2.90
CA MET A 183 0.12 14.13 -3.45
C MET A 183 -0.49 14.43 -4.82
N GLY A 184 -0.85 13.37 -5.52
CA GLY A 184 -1.56 13.38 -6.78
C GLY A 184 -2.15 12.02 -7.09
N THR A 185 -2.87 11.91 -8.19
CA THR A 185 -3.47 10.64 -8.62
C THR A 185 -3.27 10.44 -10.11
N GLY A 186 -2.68 9.31 -10.46
CA GLY A 186 -2.54 8.79 -11.80
C GLY A 186 -3.62 7.75 -12.14
N HIS A 187 -3.46 7.08 -13.29
CA HIS A 187 -4.41 6.10 -13.78
C HIS A 187 -3.73 5.04 -14.63
N THR A 188 -4.08 3.75 -14.41
CA THR A 188 -3.68 2.64 -15.29
C THR A 188 -4.77 1.56 -15.28
N THR A 189 -4.84 0.69 -16.30
CA THR A 189 -6.06 -0.09 -16.59
C THR A 189 -5.86 -1.61 -16.69
N PHE A 190 -4.77 -2.15 -16.17
CA PHE A 190 -4.51 -3.59 -16.29
C PHE A 190 -5.17 -4.46 -15.20
N ALA A 191 -5.73 -3.87 -14.14
CA ALA A 191 -6.52 -4.60 -13.17
C ALA A 191 -7.88 -5.00 -13.75
N VAL A 192 -8.25 -6.26 -13.60
CA VAL A 192 -9.50 -6.84 -14.09
C VAL A 192 -10.23 -7.52 -12.96
N ASN A 193 -11.51 -7.20 -12.79
CA ASN A 193 -12.36 -7.92 -11.84
C ASN A 193 -12.48 -9.40 -12.23
N ARG A 194 -11.86 -10.29 -11.44
CA ARG A 194 -11.79 -11.72 -11.74
C ARG A 194 -13.07 -12.48 -11.42
N ARG A 195 -13.98 -11.88 -10.66
CA ARG A 195 -15.28 -12.49 -10.34
C ARG A 195 -16.27 -12.39 -11.51
N ASN A 196 -16.16 -11.32 -12.30
CA ASN A 196 -17.06 -11.02 -13.40
C ASN A 196 -16.48 -11.37 -14.78
N ASN A 197 -15.18 -11.66 -14.87
CA ASN A 197 -14.47 -11.97 -16.11
C ASN A 197 -13.65 -13.25 -15.94
N ARG A 198 -13.96 -14.28 -16.74
CA ARG A 198 -13.17 -15.51 -16.72
C ARG A 198 -11.79 -15.27 -17.34
N GLU A 199 -10.74 -15.66 -16.65
CA GLU A 199 -9.34 -15.45 -17.09
C GLU A 199 -9.11 -15.97 -18.53
N ALA A 200 -9.67 -17.13 -18.86
CA ALA A 200 -9.51 -17.72 -20.19
C ALA A 200 -10.15 -16.89 -21.34
N ASP A 201 -11.15 -16.08 -21.03
CA ASP A 201 -11.89 -15.30 -22.04
C ASP A 201 -11.23 -13.94 -22.30
N ILE A 202 -10.40 -13.44 -21.38
CA ILE A 202 -9.81 -12.11 -21.43
C ILE A 202 -9.04 -11.82 -22.74
N PRO A 203 -8.16 -12.70 -23.25
CA PRO A 203 -7.46 -12.42 -24.49
C PRO A 203 -8.41 -12.20 -25.69
N ASN A 204 -9.55 -12.92 -25.72
CA ASN A 204 -10.54 -12.75 -26.78
C ASN A 204 -11.36 -11.47 -26.62
N LEU A 205 -11.77 -11.15 -25.38
CA LEU A 205 -12.51 -9.92 -25.07
C LEU A 205 -11.69 -8.70 -25.44
N LEU A 206 -10.42 -8.65 -25.04
CA LEU A 206 -9.51 -7.54 -25.37
C LEU A 206 -9.31 -7.38 -26.90
N ARG A 207 -9.12 -8.50 -27.63
CA ARG A 207 -8.98 -8.45 -29.10
C ARG A 207 -10.24 -7.99 -29.81
N SER A 208 -11.42 -8.34 -29.30
CA SER A 208 -12.70 -7.96 -29.91
C SER A 208 -13.18 -6.55 -29.49
N GLY A 209 -12.41 -5.83 -28.67
CA GLY A 209 -12.79 -4.53 -28.14
C GLY A 209 -14.01 -4.53 -27.20
N LYS A 210 -14.41 -5.71 -26.71
CA LYS A 210 -15.50 -5.82 -25.73
C LYS A 210 -15.05 -5.31 -24.36
N ALA A 211 -15.91 -4.55 -23.72
CA ALA A 211 -15.66 -4.06 -22.37
C ALA A 211 -15.58 -5.21 -21.36
N LEU A 212 -14.61 -5.12 -20.45
CA LEU A 212 -14.56 -5.95 -19.26
C LEU A 212 -15.61 -5.46 -18.25
N VAL A 213 -16.18 -6.35 -17.47
CA VAL A 213 -17.30 -6.06 -16.57
C VAL A 213 -16.89 -6.19 -15.09
N GLY A 214 -17.72 -5.61 -14.21
CA GLY A 214 -17.50 -5.60 -12.75
C GLY A 214 -16.76 -4.35 -12.26
N PRO A 215 -16.84 -4.08 -10.95
CA PRO A 215 -16.20 -2.92 -10.36
C PRO A 215 -14.66 -3.04 -10.39
N VAL A 216 -13.99 -1.94 -10.70
CA VAL A 216 -12.52 -1.78 -10.68
C VAL A 216 -12.15 -0.43 -10.09
N ASP A 217 -10.96 -0.33 -9.49
CA ASP A 217 -10.35 0.93 -9.10
C ASP A 217 -9.02 1.09 -9.85
N HIS A 218 -9.04 1.82 -10.94
CA HIS A 218 -7.89 2.06 -11.80
C HIS A 218 -7.06 3.28 -11.39
N SER A 219 -7.40 3.93 -10.28
CA SER A 219 -6.61 5.05 -9.77
C SER A 219 -5.26 4.57 -9.23
N VAL A 220 -4.23 5.39 -9.47
CA VAL A 220 -2.88 5.23 -8.92
C VAL A 220 -2.62 6.42 -8.01
N PRO A 221 -2.96 6.32 -6.71
CA PRO A 221 -2.61 7.36 -5.76
C PRO A 221 -1.09 7.45 -5.61
N VAL A 222 -0.55 8.68 -5.56
CA VAL A 222 0.88 8.97 -5.46
C VAL A 222 1.11 10.01 -4.37
N MET A 223 2.07 9.75 -3.48
CA MET A 223 2.59 10.72 -2.51
C MET A 223 4.11 10.84 -2.70
N THR A 224 4.61 12.08 -2.71
CA THR A 224 6.05 12.36 -2.79
C THR A 224 6.57 12.86 -1.45
N VAL A 225 7.81 12.50 -1.16
CA VAL A 225 8.64 13.08 -0.11
C VAL A 225 9.78 13.83 -0.78
N THR A 226 9.83 15.14 -0.58
CA THR A 226 10.86 16.02 -1.17
C THR A 226 11.64 16.68 -0.04
N ARG A 227 12.97 16.65 -0.10
CA ARG A 227 13.85 17.32 0.85
C ARG A 227 13.73 18.83 0.76
N ALA A 228 14.27 19.55 1.74
CA ALA A 228 14.25 21.00 1.77
C ALA A 228 14.96 21.66 0.56
N ASP A 229 15.96 20.98 -0.01
CA ASP A 229 16.68 21.42 -1.21
C ASP A 229 15.94 21.18 -2.54
N GLY A 230 14.75 20.57 -2.46
CA GLY A 230 13.93 20.23 -3.64
C GLY A 230 14.20 18.83 -4.22
N THR A 231 15.14 18.08 -3.67
CA THR A 231 15.45 16.72 -4.11
C THR A 231 14.32 15.76 -3.76
N LEU A 232 13.81 15.00 -4.72
CA LEU A 232 12.86 13.92 -4.50
C LEU A 232 13.56 12.79 -3.74
N ASP A 233 13.03 12.39 -2.59
CA ASP A 233 13.61 11.40 -1.69
C ASP A 233 12.84 10.07 -1.71
N ALA A 234 11.50 10.16 -1.78
CA ALA A 234 10.66 8.98 -1.94
C ALA A 234 9.42 9.25 -2.77
N VAL A 235 8.92 8.17 -3.40
CA VAL A 235 7.63 8.11 -4.07
C VAL A 235 6.87 6.91 -3.50
N LEU A 236 5.78 7.18 -2.77
CA LEU A 236 4.82 6.17 -2.34
C LEU A 236 3.67 6.15 -3.35
N PHE A 237 3.31 4.97 -3.83
CA PHE A 237 2.21 4.82 -4.78
C PHE A 237 1.41 3.54 -4.50
N GLY A 238 0.17 3.50 -4.99
CA GLY A 238 -0.73 2.37 -4.77
C GLY A 238 -1.46 1.91 -6.02
N TYR A 239 -1.96 0.68 -6.00
CA TYR A 239 -2.85 0.15 -7.04
C TYR A 239 -3.71 -1.01 -6.51
N ALA A 240 -4.96 -1.10 -6.99
CA ALA A 240 -5.92 -2.13 -6.56
C ALA A 240 -5.83 -3.36 -7.45
N CYS A 241 -4.81 -4.19 -7.26
CA CYS A 241 -4.64 -5.39 -8.07
C CYS A 241 -3.71 -6.41 -7.40
N HIS A 242 -4.04 -7.70 -7.48
CA HIS A 242 -3.17 -8.77 -7.00
C HIS A 242 -1.82 -8.79 -7.74
N PRO A 243 -0.68 -8.83 -7.07
CA PRO A 243 0.62 -9.13 -7.68
C PRO A 243 0.76 -10.63 -7.95
N THR A 244 -0.01 -11.13 -8.89
CA THR A 244 -0.11 -12.54 -9.28
C THR A 244 0.06 -12.74 -10.78
N THR A 245 0.82 -11.85 -11.43
CA THR A 245 1.18 -12.04 -12.84
C THR A 245 1.98 -13.30 -13.03
N LEU A 246 2.83 -13.64 -12.07
CA LEU A 246 3.73 -14.79 -12.12
C LEU A 246 3.33 -15.91 -11.14
N SER A 247 3.68 -17.15 -11.49
CA SER A 247 3.46 -18.35 -10.66
C SER A 247 4.63 -19.34 -10.75
N PHE A 248 5.82 -18.85 -11.09
CA PHE A 248 7.04 -19.62 -11.28
C PHE A 248 7.86 -19.76 -9.99
N THR A 249 9.14 -20.14 -10.09
CA THR A 249 10.02 -20.47 -8.96
C THR A 249 11.11 -19.44 -8.69
N LYS A 250 11.16 -18.30 -9.42
CA LYS A 250 12.11 -17.24 -9.13
C LYS A 250 11.55 -16.20 -8.17
N VAL A 251 12.40 -15.70 -7.27
CA VAL A 251 12.06 -14.58 -6.39
C VAL A 251 11.97 -13.29 -7.20
N CYS A 252 10.90 -12.54 -7.02
CA CYS A 252 10.74 -11.17 -7.53
C CYS A 252 9.55 -10.49 -6.84
N GLY A 253 9.39 -9.17 -7.01
CA GLY A 253 8.26 -8.40 -6.45
C GLY A 253 7.01 -8.38 -7.33
N ASP A 254 6.88 -9.28 -8.34
CA ASP A 254 5.85 -9.22 -9.37
C ASP A 254 5.79 -7.81 -10.03
N TYR A 255 4.68 -7.40 -10.64
CA TYR A 255 4.58 -6.11 -11.32
C TYR A 255 4.91 -4.89 -10.41
N PRO A 256 4.55 -4.88 -9.09
CA PRO A 256 4.96 -3.77 -8.23
C PRO A 256 6.47 -3.67 -8.05
N GLY A 257 7.17 -4.81 -8.00
CA GLY A 257 8.63 -4.84 -7.92
C GLY A 257 9.26 -4.25 -9.17
N PHE A 258 8.79 -4.61 -10.36
CA PHE A 258 9.25 -4.02 -11.62
C PHE A 258 8.99 -2.51 -11.68
N ALA A 259 7.81 -2.04 -11.24
CA ALA A 259 7.51 -0.61 -11.17
C ALA A 259 8.47 0.14 -10.21
N GLN A 260 8.73 -0.42 -9.02
CA GLN A 260 9.67 0.17 -8.07
C GLN A 260 11.10 0.25 -8.64
N VAL A 261 11.57 -0.82 -9.28
CA VAL A 261 12.91 -0.87 -9.91
C VAL A 261 13.02 0.18 -11.03
N GLU A 262 11.99 0.34 -11.85
CA GLU A 262 11.97 1.32 -12.94
C GLU A 262 11.99 2.75 -12.41
N LEU A 263 11.17 3.06 -11.41
CA LEU A 263 11.13 4.39 -10.78
C LEU A 263 12.45 4.73 -10.09
N GLU A 264 13.06 3.81 -9.35
CA GLU A 264 14.38 4.01 -8.72
C GLU A 264 15.51 4.16 -9.74
N LYS A 265 15.39 3.53 -10.93
CA LYS A 265 16.31 3.72 -12.06
C LYS A 265 16.16 5.08 -12.72
N ASN A 266 14.92 5.55 -12.92
CA ASN A 266 14.62 6.83 -13.55
C ASN A 266 14.96 8.01 -12.64
N HIS A 267 14.89 7.81 -11.32
CA HIS A 267 15.18 8.81 -10.28
C HIS A 267 16.26 8.28 -9.31
N PRO A 268 17.56 8.33 -9.68
CA PRO A 268 18.64 7.81 -8.84
C PRO A 268 18.65 8.44 -7.45
N GLY A 269 18.67 7.60 -6.42
CA GLY A 269 18.64 8.02 -5.02
C GLY A 269 17.22 8.04 -4.40
N VAL A 270 16.17 7.97 -5.20
CA VAL A 270 14.78 7.88 -4.73
C VAL A 270 14.49 6.49 -4.16
N THR A 271 13.67 6.44 -3.13
CA THR A 271 13.06 5.20 -2.64
C THR A 271 11.61 5.11 -3.15
N ALA A 272 11.34 4.18 -4.06
CA ALA A 272 10.00 3.88 -4.53
C ALA A 272 9.32 2.88 -3.57
N MET A 273 8.10 3.18 -3.10
CA MET A 273 7.36 2.39 -2.13
C MET A 273 5.97 2.06 -2.67
N PHE A 274 5.58 0.80 -2.64
CA PHE A 274 4.27 0.35 -3.12
C PHE A 274 3.37 -0.09 -1.98
N VAL A 275 2.11 0.39 -1.98
CA VAL A 275 1.03 -0.12 -1.14
C VAL A 275 -0.03 -0.79 -2.01
N ASN A 276 -0.43 -2.01 -1.67
CA ASN A 276 -1.56 -2.64 -2.34
C ASN A 276 -2.85 -2.05 -1.76
N THR A 277 -3.70 -1.51 -2.62
CA THR A 277 -5.01 -1.02 -2.21
C THR A 277 -6.02 -2.18 -2.22
N CYS A 278 -7.31 -1.96 -2.33
CA CYS A 278 -8.29 -3.05 -2.25
C CYS A 278 -8.31 -3.90 -3.52
N GLY A 279 -7.35 -4.81 -3.64
CA GLY A 279 -7.14 -5.66 -4.82
C GLY A 279 -7.72 -7.09 -4.71
N GLY A 280 -8.50 -7.41 -3.65
CA GLY A 280 -8.90 -8.78 -3.32
C GLY A 280 -9.61 -9.55 -4.46
N ASP A 281 -10.40 -8.88 -5.27
CA ASP A 281 -11.09 -9.45 -6.43
C ASP A 281 -10.54 -9.00 -7.78
N GLN A 282 -9.33 -8.40 -7.81
CA GLN A 282 -8.69 -7.86 -9.02
C GLN A 282 -7.45 -8.66 -9.40
N ASN A 283 -7.32 -9.03 -10.67
CA ASN A 283 -6.12 -9.68 -11.21
C ASN A 283 -5.52 -8.90 -12.37
N PRO A 284 -4.17 -8.94 -12.54
CA PRO A 284 -3.50 -8.45 -13.74
C PRO A 284 -3.72 -9.48 -14.87
N LEU A 285 -4.61 -9.20 -15.81
CA LEU A 285 -4.99 -10.13 -16.86
C LEU A 285 -4.78 -9.56 -18.27
N PRO A 286 -4.22 -10.39 -19.20
CA PRO A 286 -3.74 -11.77 -19.05
C PRO A 286 -2.45 -11.87 -18.22
N ARG A 287 -2.11 -13.06 -17.72
CA ARG A 287 -0.97 -13.28 -16.83
C ARG A 287 -0.18 -14.55 -17.15
N ARG A 288 0.81 -14.93 -16.33
CA ARG A 288 1.66 -16.14 -16.39
C ARG A 288 2.89 -16.00 -17.29
N LYS A 289 3.29 -14.78 -17.68
CA LYS A 289 4.51 -14.52 -18.46
C LYS A 289 5.29 -13.36 -17.84
N VAL A 290 6.63 -13.45 -17.90
CA VAL A 290 7.53 -12.40 -17.39
C VAL A 290 7.32 -11.10 -18.15
N GLU A 291 7.18 -11.16 -19.47
CA GLU A 291 6.97 -10.00 -20.34
C GLU A 291 5.67 -9.24 -20.00
N LEU A 292 4.63 -9.96 -19.52
CA LEU A 292 3.40 -9.32 -19.04
C LEU A 292 3.63 -8.64 -17.69
N CYS A 293 4.42 -9.26 -16.82
CA CYS A 293 4.78 -8.70 -15.52
C CYS A 293 5.59 -7.39 -15.68
N GLU A 294 6.61 -7.41 -16.54
CA GLU A 294 7.39 -6.24 -16.92
C GLU A 294 6.50 -5.15 -17.54
N LYS A 295 5.62 -5.51 -18.47
CA LYS A 295 4.66 -4.59 -19.07
C LYS A 295 3.77 -3.91 -18.03
N TYR A 296 3.20 -4.64 -17.08
CA TYR A 296 2.33 -4.07 -16.06
C TYR A 296 3.12 -3.20 -15.06
N GLY A 297 4.34 -3.61 -14.72
CA GLY A 297 5.26 -2.78 -13.94
C GLY A 297 5.55 -1.46 -14.63
N HIS A 298 5.86 -1.49 -15.93
CA HIS A 298 6.08 -0.31 -16.75
C HIS A 298 4.83 0.58 -16.84
N MET A 299 3.65 0.01 -17.08
CA MET A 299 2.39 0.76 -17.10
C MET A 299 2.11 1.48 -15.78
N LEU A 300 2.41 0.84 -14.65
CA LEU A 300 2.27 1.42 -13.33
C LEU A 300 3.31 2.53 -13.08
N ALA A 301 4.56 2.29 -13.46
CA ALA A 301 5.62 3.31 -13.38
C ALA A 301 5.28 4.54 -14.22
N ILE A 302 4.83 4.38 -15.46
CA ILE A 302 4.36 5.49 -16.31
C ILE A 302 3.24 6.27 -15.63
N ALA A 303 2.25 5.59 -15.03
CA ALA A 303 1.15 6.29 -14.35
C ALA A 303 1.67 7.16 -13.19
N VAL A 304 2.70 6.72 -12.47
CA VAL A 304 3.38 7.52 -11.44
C VAL A 304 4.15 8.68 -12.05
N GLU A 305 4.94 8.43 -13.11
CA GLU A 305 5.72 9.47 -13.82
C GLU A 305 4.82 10.59 -14.37
N GLU A 306 3.65 10.25 -14.88
CA GLU A 306 2.68 11.24 -15.37
C GLU A 306 2.11 12.13 -14.25
N VAL A 307 2.08 11.62 -13.02
CA VAL A 307 1.74 12.41 -11.83
C VAL A 307 2.89 13.33 -11.44
N LEU A 308 4.13 12.83 -11.44
CA LEU A 308 5.33 13.61 -11.09
C LEU A 308 5.60 14.78 -12.04
N LYS A 309 5.12 14.72 -13.29
CA LYS A 309 5.24 15.80 -14.28
C LYS A 309 4.25 16.96 -14.06
N LYS A 310 3.25 16.77 -13.19
CA LYS A 310 2.19 17.76 -12.93
C LYS A 310 2.42 18.48 -11.61
N PRO A 311 1.83 19.66 -11.41
CA PRO A 311 1.77 20.25 -10.08
C PRO A 311 1.06 19.30 -9.12
N LEU A 312 1.74 19.00 -8.00
CA LEU A 312 1.20 18.16 -6.94
C LEU A 312 0.55 19.00 -5.85
N GLU A 313 -0.49 18.48 -5.22
CA GLU A 313 -1.16 19.09 -4.09
C GLU A 313 -0.28 18.96 -2.84
N PRO A 314 0.12 20.06 -2.18
CA PRO A 314 0.90 20.00 -0.96
C PRO A 314 0.06 19.43 0.19
N ILE A 315 0.67 18.60 1.03
CA ILE A 315 0.07 18.08 2.26
C ILE A 315 0.57 18.96 3.42
N SER A 316 -0.36 19.71 4.02
CA SER A 316 -0.06 20.59 5.15
C SER A 316 0.38 19.78 6.39
N PRO A 317 1.24 20.38 7.26
CA PRO A 317 1.68 19.68 8.46
C PRO A 317 0.51 19.41 9.42
N GLY A 318 0.44 18.19 9.88
CA GLY A 318 -0.55 17.70 10.84
C GLY A 318 -0.70 16.20 10.71
N LEU A 319 -0.44 15.46 11.78
CA LEU A 319 -0.50 14.01 11.80
C LEU A 319 -1.42 13.52 12.91
N LYS A 320 -2.50 12.88 12.55
CA LYS A 320 -3.34 12.15 13.51
C LYS A 320 -3.45 10.69 13.10
N THR A 321 -3.38 9.80 14.08
CA THR A 321 -3.46 8.36 13.86
C THR A 321 -4.46 7.73 14.81
N ALA A 322 -5.31 6.85 14.30
CA ALA A 322 -6.23 6.02 15.08
C ALA A 322 -6.11 4.57 14.63
N PHE A 323 -6.44 3.66 15.53
CA PHE A 323 -6.38 2.23 15.30
C PHE A 323 -7.35 1.52 16.24
N GLU A 324 -8.00 0.47 15.75
CA GLU A 324 -8.69 -0.49 16.59
C GLU A 324 -8.72 -1.89 15.95
N TYR A 325 -8.99 -2.88 16.78
CA TYR A 325 -9.44 -4.18 16.31
C TYR A 325 -10.96 -4.21 16.35
N VAL A 326 -11.60 -4.61 15.24
CA VAL A 326 -13.03 -4.89 15.19
C VAL A 326 -13.26 -6.40 15.17
N GLU A 327 -14.12 -6.89 16.05
CA GLU A 327 -14.45 -8.32 16.11
C GLU A 327 -15.34 -8.69 14.92
N LEU A 328 -14.78 -9.41 13.94
CA LEU A 328 -15.51 -9.93 12.80
C LEU A 328 -16.02 -11.35 13.13
N PRO A 329 -17.34 -11.54 13.28
CA PRO A 329 -17.90 -12.84 13.61
C PRO A 329 -17.78 -13.81 12.43
N TYR A 330 -17.48 -15.07 12.73
CA TYR A 330 -17.67 -16.15 11.78
C TYR A 330 -19.15 -16.45 11.59
N LEU A 331 -19.57 -16.85 10.38
CA LEU A 331 -20.96 -17.28 10.15
C LEU A 331 -21.30 -18.50 11.02
N LYS A 332 -20.37 -19.44 11.13
CA LYS A 332 -20.46 -20.64 11.99
C LYS A 332 -19.06 -21.14 12.27
N VAL A 333 -18.75 -21.37 13.53
CA VAL A 333 -17.53 -22.10 13.92
C VAL A 333 -17.72 -23.58 13.63
N VAL A 334 -16.66 -24.21 13.10
CA VAL A 334 -16.72 -25.65 12.75
C VAL A 334 -16.83 -26.52 14.00
N THR A 335 -17.64 -27.57 13.88
CA THR A 335 -17.77 -28.60 14.92
C THR A 335 -16.80 -29.74 14.69
N ARG A 336 -16.64 -30.60 15.69
CA ARG A 336 -15.88 -31.86 15.54
C ARG A 336 -16.37 -32.68 14.33
N ALA A 337 -17.68 -32.85 14.17
CA ALA A 337 -18.27 -33.60 13.07
C ALA A 337 -17.97 -32.98 11.70
N ASP A 338 -17.98 -31.65 11.59
CA ASP A 338 -17.57 -30.92 10.38
C ASP A 338 -16.11 -31.27 10.03
N LEU A 339 -15.21 -31.21 11.03
CA LEU A 339 -13.77 -31.51 10.86
C LEU A 339 -13.51 -32.98 10.50
N GLU A 340 -14.17 -33.94 11.15
CA GLU A 340 -14.07 -35.37 10.84
C GLU A 340 -14.50 -35.65 9.38
N THR A 341 -15.51 -34.93 8.90
CA THR A 341 -15.93 -35.00 7.49
C THR A 341 -14.83 -34.43 6.58
N ASP A 342 -14.24 -33.31 6.93
CA ASP A 342 -13.22 -32.65 6.11
C ASP A 342 -11.88 -33.38 6.07
N THR A 343 -11.55 -34.23 7.05
CA THR A 343 -10.39 -35.14 6.95
C THR A 343 -10.52 -36.12 5.78
N LYS A 344 -11.72 -36.38 5.29
CA LYS A 344 -12.03 -37.23 4.14
C LYS A 344 -12.21 -36.45 2.84
N SER A 345 -12.08 -35.11 2.88
CA SER A 345 -12.22 -34.23 1.71
C SER A 345 -11.26 -34.60 0.56
N GLY A 346 -11.64 -34.31 -0.67
CA GLY A 346 -10.73 -34.38 -1.83
C GLY A 346 -9.62 -33.31 -1.77
N SER A 347 -9.80 -32.22 -1.02
CA SER A 347 -8.81 -31.15 -0.86
C SER A 347 -7.75 -31.52 0.17
N ALA A 348 -6.50 -31.58 -0.26
CA ALA A 348 -5.37 -31.82 0.64
C ALA A 348 -5.19 -30.70 1.69
N ILE A 349 -5.55 -29.46 1.35
CA ILE A 349 -5.52 -28.31 2.27
C ILE A 349 -6.55 -28.52 3.38
N LYS A 350 -7.80 -28.82 3.03
CA LYS A 350 -8.85 -29.10 4.01
C LYS A 350 -8.49 -30.26 4.95
N LYS A 351 -7.90 -31.31 4.39
CA LYS A 351 -7.45 -32.47 5.21
C LYS A 351 -6.44 -32.05 6.28
N ARG A 352 -5.41 -31.26 5.92
CA ARG A 352 -4.40 -30.80 6.87
C ARG A 352 -5.00 -29.87 7.91
N TRP A 353 -5.79 -28.90 7.47
CA TRP A 353 -6.50 -27.96 8.34
C TRP A 353 -7.42 -28.68 9.34
N ALA A 354 -8.27 -29.59 8.87
CA ALA A 354 -9.18 -30.35 9.72
C ALA A 354 -8.43 -31.22 10.73
N ALA A 355 -7.38 -31.93 10.30
CA ALA A 355 -6.55 -32.74 11.19
C ALA A 355 -5.87 -31.91 12.29
N ARG A 356 -5.36 -30.69 11.95
CA ARG A 356 -4.76 -29.78 12.94
C ARG A 356 -5.79 -29.26 13.93
N LEU A 357 -6.98 -28.87 13.46
CA LEU A 357 -8.05 -28.38 14.35
C LEU A 357 -8.64 -29.50 15.23
N LEU A 358 -8.77 -30.73 14.73
CA LEU A 358 -9.15 -31.88 15.56
C LEU A 358 -8.16 -32.10 16.70
N LYS A 359 -6.86 -32.06 16.40
CA LYS A 359 -5.81 -32.20 17.42
C LYS A 359 -5.95 -31.10 18.51
N LYS A 360 -6.29 -29.87 18.13
CA LYS A 360 -6.55 -28.78 19.10
C LYS A 360 -7.76 -29.09 19.99
N LEU A 361 -8.86 -29.57 19.42
CA LEU A 361 -10.04 -30.00 20.18
C LEU A 361 -9.72 -31.18 21.14
N ASP A 362 -8.87 -32.13 20.69
CA ASP A 362 -8.42 -33.24 21.54
C ASP A 362 -7.56 -32.79 22.72
N GLN A 363 -6.89 -31.64 22.59
CA GLN A 363 -6.13 -30.98 23.63
C GLN A 363 -7.01 -30.10 24.54
N GLY A 364 -8.33 -30.06 24.31
CA GLY A 364 -9.28 -29.28 25.10
C GLY A 364 -9.36 -27.79 24.69
N GLU A 365 -8.74 -27.40 23.57
CA GLU A 365 -8.85 -26.02 23.07
C GLU A 365 -10.27 -25.75 22.54
N THR A 366 -10.75 -24.52 22.73
CA THR A 366 -11.98 -24.00 22.13
C THR A 366 -11.65 -22.99 21.04
N PHE A 367 -12.50 -22.90 20.02
CA PHE A 367 -12.29 -21.95 18.94
C PHE A 367 -13.02 -20.62 19.20
N PRO A 368 -12.40 -19.48 18.86
CA PRO A 368 -13.08 -18.19 18.92
C PRO A 368 -14.25 -18.12 17.94
N THR A 369 -15.26 -17.34 18.27
CA THR A 369 -16.45 -17.10 17.43
C THR A 369 -16.29 -15.92 16.47
N ALA A 370 -15.24 -15.12 16.68
CA ALA A 370 -14.90 -13.93 15.88
C ALA A 370 -13.39 -13.79 15.77
N TYR A 371 -12.97 -12.87 14.93
CA TYR A 371 -11.56 -12.53 14.72
C TYR A 371 -11.31 -11.04 14.91
N PRO A 372 -10.27 -10.63 15.67
CA PRO A 372 -9.90 -9.23 15.85
C PRO A 372 -9.23 -8.67 14.57
N TYR A 373 -10.00 -7.99 13.75
CA TYR A 373 -9.61 -7.44 12.47
C TYR A 373 -9.00 -6.04 12.61
N PRO A 374 -7.78 -5.79 12.14
CA PRO A 374 -7.09 -4.51 12.31
C PRO A 374 -7.60 -3.44 11.33
N ILE A 375 -7.88 -2.24 11.84
CA ILE A 375 -8.23 -1.07 11.03
C ILE A 375 -7.46 0.15 11.52
N HIS A 376 -6.88 0.90 10.58
CA HIS A 376 -6.24 2.19 10.78
C HIS A 376 -7.01 3.32 10.12
N ALA A 377 -6.93 4.50 10.68
CA ALA A 377 -7.17 5.76 10.01
C ALA A 377 -6.01 6.73 10.34
N TRP A 378 -5.35 7.24 9.31
CA TRP A 378 -4.32 8.26 9.42
C TRP A 378 -4.74 9.49 8.64
N ARG A 379 -4.63 10.65 9.27
CA ARG A 379 -4.84 11.94 8.62
C ARG A 379 -3.50 12.67 8.54
N LEU A 380 -3.10 13.01 7.31
CA LEU A 380 -1.92 13.81 7.02
C LEU A 380 -2.41 15.14 6.44
N GLY A 381 -2.22 16.21 7.18
CA GLY A 381 -2.85 17.50 6.88
C GLY A 381 -4.37 17.41 6.86
N THR A 382 -5.00 18.29 6.13
CA THR A 382 -6.43 18.20 5.78
C THR A 382 -6.65 17.46 4.47
N GLU A 383 -5.60 17.29 3.69
CA GLU A 383 -5.62 16.84 2.30
C GLU A 383 -5.68 15.31 2.16
N MET A 384 -4.98 14.56 3.02
CA MET A 384 -4.84 13.11 2.84
C MET A 384 -5.44 12.32 4.00
N LEU A 385 -6.34 11.39 3.68
CA LEU A 385 -6.81 10.34 4.59
C LEU A 385 -6.30 8.98 4.10
N MET A 386 -5.55 8.26 4.95
CA MET A 386 -5.14 6.89 4.67
C MET A 386 -5.90 5.94 5.60
N ILE A 387 -6.68 5.04 5.03
CA ILE A 387 -7.38 3.95 5.72
C ILE A 387 -6.58 2.67 5.46
N GLY A 388 -6.11 2.02 6.52
CA GLY A 388 -5.43 0.72 6.44
C GLY A 388 -6.34 -0.38 6.97
N MET A 389 -6.52 -1.42 6.18
CA MET A 389 -7.35 -2.59 6.52
C MET A 389 -6.53 -3.87 6.35
N GLY A 390 -6.69 -4.81 7.25
CA GLY A 390 -6.06 -6.12 7.15
C GLY A 390 -6.58 -6.94 5.97
N ALA A 391 -5.81 -7.94 5.60
CA ALA A 391 -6.25 -8.99 4.67
C ALA A 391 -6.56 -8.54 3.22
N GLU A 392 -7.14 -9.43 2.44
CA GLU A 392 -7.44 -9.26 1.02
C GLU A 392 -8.82 -8.61 0.83
N THR A 393 -8.91 -7.31 1.06
CA THR A 393 -10.15 -6.56 0.89
C THR A 393 -10.54 -6.42 -0.59
N VAL A 394 -11.82 -6.66 -0.91
CA VAL A 394 -12.33 -6.48 -2.27
C VAL A 394 -12.47 -5.01 -2.64
N VAL A 395 -12.49 -4.71 -3.95
CA VAL A 395 -12.44 -3.34 -4.50
C VAL A 395 -13.60 -2.44 -4.05
N ASP A 396 -14.72 -3.03 -3.68
CA ASP A 396 -15.90 -2.28 -3.19
C ASP A 396 -15.57 -1.35 -2.03
N TYR A 397 -14.66 -1.74 -1.13
CA TYR A 397 -14.22 -0.90 -0.02
C TYR A 397 -13.48 0.36 -0.49
N SER A 398 -12.59 0.22 -1.48
CA SER A 398 -11.91 1.37 -2.06
C SER A 398 -12.90 2.34 -2.69
N LEU A 399 -13.80 1.84 -3.53
CA LEU A 399 -14.81 2.65 -4.21
C LEU A 399 -15.77 3.31 -3.23
N ARG A 400 -16.16 2.60 -2.16
CA ARG A 400 -17.04 3.11 -1.12
C ARG A 400 -16.38 4.26 -0.36
N PHE A 401 -15.23 4.04 0.26
CA PHE A 401 -14.63 5.03 1.13
C PHE A 401 -14.06 6.25 0.39
N LYS A 402 -13.59 6.09 -0.85
CA LYS A 402 -13.25 7.23 -1.70
C LYS A 402 -14.47 8.10 -2.02
N ARG A 403 -15.64 7.50 -2.25
CA ARG A 403 -16.88 8.24 -2.46
C ARG A 403 -17.36 8.93 -1.18
N GLU A 404 -17.21 8.30 -0.01
CA GLU A 404 -17.68 8.81 1.27
C GLU A 404 -16.78 9.91 1.84
N PHE A 405 -15.46 9.80 1.69
CA PHE A 405 -14.48 10.70 2.32
C PHE A 405 -13.73 11.60 1.33
N GLY A 406 -13.98 11.47 0.03
CA GLY A 406 -13.43 12.35 -0.99
C GLY A 406 -12.13 11.87 -1.66
N PRO A 407 -11.61 12.65 -2.63
CA PRO A 407 -10.54 12.23 -3.55
C PRO A 407 -9.17 12.04 -2.90
N GLY A 408 -8.88 12.69 -1.77
CA GLY A 408 -7.64 12.53 -1.01
C GLY A 408 -7.59 11.25 -0.17
N THR A 409 -8.57 10.35 -0.34
CA THR A 409 -8.66 9.11 0.44
C THR A 409 -7.90 7.96 -0.21
N TRP A 410 -6.94 7.42 0.52
CA TRP A 410 -6.25 6.17 0.19
C TRP A 410 -6.85 5.03 0.99
N VAL A 411 -7.23 3.94 0.34
CA VAL A 411 -7.80 2.76 1.00
C VAL A 411 -6.89 1.59 0.76
N CYS A 412 -5.98 1.36 1.71
CA CYS A 412 -5.02 0.27 1.67
C CYS A 412 -5.67 -0.99 2.24
N GLY A 413 -5.70 -2.06 1.48
CA GLY A 413 -5.83 -3.40 1.98
C GLY A 413 -4.47 -3.93 2.46
N TYR A 414 -4.40 -5.21 2.80
CA TYR A 414 -3.12 -5.89 3.04
C TYR A 414 -2.24 -5.21 4.10
N ALA A 415 -2.87 -4.71 5.18
CA ALA A 415 -2.17 -4.07 6.28
C ALA A 415 -2.19 -4.94 7.55
N ASP A 416 -1.04 -5.07 8.20
CA ASP A 416 -0.80 -5.66 9.52
C ASP A 416 -1.05 -7.16 9.67
N ASP A 417 -2.06 -7.73 9.00
CA ASP A 417 -2.43 -9.13 9.21
C ASP A 417 -3.04 -9.77 7.96
N MET A 418 -2.53 -10.93 7.60
CA MET A 418 -3.01 -11.73 6.49
C MET A 418 -3.99 -12.79 6.99
N ILE A 419 -5.28 -12.48 6.93
CA ILE A 419 -6.33 -13.28 7.61
C ILE A 419 -7.11 -14.15 6.64
N SER A 420 -7.56 -13.55 5.53
CA SER A 420 -8.37 -14.15 4.45
C SER A 420 -8.79 -13.08 3.46
N TYR A 421 -9.75 -13.40 2.58
CA TYR A 421 -10.51 -12.40 1.83
C TYR A 421 -11.54 -11.72 2.75
N ILE A 422 -11.73 -10.41 2.54
CA ILE A 422 -12.74 -9.61 3.24
C ILE A 422 -13.78 -9.16 2.20
N PRO A 423 -14.95 -9.83 2.15
CA PRO A 423 -16.00 -9.52 1.20
C PRO A 423 -16.75 -8.24 1.57
N SER A 424 -17.22 -7.48 0.56
CA SER A 424 -18.36 -6.57 0.71
C SER A 424 -19.66 -7.34 0.87
N LYS A 425 -20.75 -6.66 1.23
CA LYS A 425 -22.08 -7.27 1.30
C LYS A 425 -22.50 -7.89 -0.03
N ARG A 426 -22.22 -7.19 -1.14
CA ARG A 426 -22.45 -7.69 -2.49
C ARG A 426 -21.69 -9.01 -2.73
N VAL A 427 -20.37 -9.01 -2.51
CA VAL A 427 -19.51 -10.19 -2.72
C VAL A 427 -19.88 -11.32 -1.76
N TRP A 428 -20.28 -10.99 -0.52
CA TRP A 428 -20.77 -11.97 0.44
C TRP A 428 -22.05 -12.65 -0.05
N LEU A 429 -23.02 -11.91 -0.58
CA LEU A 429 -24.27 -12.46 -1.15
C LEU A 429 -24.05 -13.29 -2.39
N GLU A 430 -23.13 -12.87 -3.28
CA GLU A 430 -22.75 -13.60 -4.48
C GLU A 430 -22.04 -14.92 -4.17
N GLY A 431 -21.40 -15.03 -2.99
CA GLY A 431 -20.62 -16.21 -2.60
C GLY A 431 -19.34 -16.37 -3.42
N GLY A 432 -18.96 -17.61 -3.72
CA GLY A 432 -17.71 -17.91 -4.43
C GLY A 432 -16.49 -17.77 -3.54
N TYR A 433 -15.30 -17.65 -4.15
CA TYR A 433 -14.01 -17.70 -3.46
C TYR A 433 -13.87 -16.53 -2.47
N GLU A 434 -13.97 -15.29 -2.94
CA GLU A 434 -13.84 -14.08 -2.09
C GLU A 434 -15.04 -13.89 -1.16
N GLY A 435 -16.22 -14.40 -1.55
CA GLY A 435 -17.47 -14.26 -0.79
C GLY A 435 -17.62 -15.20 0.38
N GLY A 436 -16.70 -16.14 0.58
CA GLY A 436 -16.76 -16.89 1.82
C GLY A 436 -16.56 -18.39 1.82
N SER A 437 -15.68 -18.94 1.01
CA SER A 437 -15.36 -20.36 1.13
C SER A 437 -13.87 -20.65 1.38
N ASN A 438 -13.10 -19.64 1.82
CA ASN A 438 -11.64 -19.73 1.90
C ASN A 438 -11.03 -19.63 3.30
N LEU A 439 -11.79 -19.36 4.37
CA LEU A 439 -11.25 -19.17 5.71
C LEU A 439 -10.40 -20.35 6.21
N TYR A 440 -10.73 -21.57 5.79
CA TYR A 440 -9.95 -22.77 6.12
C TYR A 440 -8.54 -22.74 5.51
N GLU A 441 -8.34 -22.11 4.36
CA GLU A 441 -7.02 -21.96 3.73
C GLU A 441 -6.08 -21.10 4.58
N TYR A 442 -6.64 -20.14 5.30
CA TYR A 442 -5.95 -19.26 6.25
C TYR A 442 -5.96 -19.81 7.69
N GLY A 443 -6.33 -21.08 7.85
CA GLY A 443 -6.29 -21.76 9.13
C GLY A 443 -7.38 -21.36 10.11
N ARG A 444 -8.42 -20.58 9.70
CA ARG A 444 -9.50 -20.13 10.58
C ARG A 444 -10.46 -21.28 10.91
N PRO A 445 -11.10 -21.27 12.11
CA PRO A 445 -12.00 -22.35 12.52
C PRO A 445 -13.42 -22.16 11.95
N ALA A 446 -13.52 -21.75 10.70
CA ALA A 446 -14.77 -21.46 10.01
C ALA A 446 -14.57 -21.54 8.49
N TYR A 447 -15.68 -21.58 7.75
CA TYR A 447 -15.63 -21.51 6.29
C TYR A 447 -15.90 -20.11 5.75
N ARG A 448 -16.67 -19.27 6.50
CA ARG A 448 -17.19 -18.02 6.01
C ARG A 448 -17.34 -16.98 7.11
N TRP A 449 -17.17 -15.72 6.77
CA TRP A 449 -17.48 -14.57 7.63
C TRP A 449 -19.00 -14.43 7.86
N GLY A 450 -19.38 -13.79 8.96
CA GLY A 450 -20.75 -13.38 9.22
C GLY A 450 -21.29 -12.37 8.19
N PRO A 451 -22.61 -12.24 8.06
CA PRO A 451 -23.25 -11.38 7.05
C PRO A 451 -23.02 -9.88 7.27
N ASP A 452 -22.63 -9.48 8.48
CA ASP A 452 -22.51 -8.08 8.90
C ASP A 452 -21.05 -7.57 8.79
N THR A 453 -20.17 -8.34 8.15
CA THR A 453 -18.74 -8.04 8.03
C THR A 453 -18.48 -6.63 7.47
N GLU A 454 -19.13 -6.24 6.36
CA GLU A 454 -18.97 -4.90 5.78
C GLU A 454 -19.53 -3.81 6.69
N ASP A 455 -20.66 -4.04 7.33
CA ASP A 455 -21.30 -3.07 8.21
C ASP A 455 -20.41 -2.78 9.44
N LEU A 456 -19.85 -3.80 10.06
CA LEU A 456 -18.92 -3.68 11.18
C LEU A 456 -17.65 -2.93 10.81
N ILE A 457 -17.02 -3.30 9.68
CA ILE A 457 -15.82 -2.62 9.16
C ILE A 457 -16.14 -1.15 8.86
N SER A 458 -17.25 -0.88 8.18
CA SER A 458 -17.64 0.49 7.82
C SER A 458 -17.90 1.35 9.05
N ALA A 459 -18.61 0.83 10.03
CA ALA A 459 -18.85 1.54 11.30
C ALA A 459 -17.54 1.89 12.02
N SER A 460 -16.58 0.95 12.04
CA SER A 460 -15.25 1.15 12.61
C SER A 460 -14.46 2.21 11.84
N VAL A 461 -14.43 2.13 10.51
CA VAL A 461 -13.76 3.13 9.67
C VAL A 461 -14.31 4.53 9.93
N HIS A 462 -15.64 4.71 9.93
CA HIS A 462 -16.27 6.01 10.22
C HIS A 462 -15.92 6.53 11.63
N LYS A 463 -15.91 5.64 12.63
CA LYS A 463 -15.50 5.98 14.00
C LYS A 463 -14.06 6.46 14.05
N LEU A 464 -13.12 5.75 13.40
CA LEU A 464 -11.70 6.10 13.39
C LEU A 464 -11.43 7.36 12.59
N VAL A 465 -12.08 7.55 11.45
CA VAL A 465 -11.99 8.78 10.65
C VAL A 465 -12.44 9.99 11.46
N LYS A 466 -13.55 9.89 12.19
CA LYS A 466 -14.00 10.96 13.09
C LYS A 466 -12.97 11.30 14.19
N GLN A 467 -12.18 10.32 14.66
CA GLN A 467 -11.13 10.56 15.66
C GLN A 467 -9.92 11.32 15.08
N VAL A 468 -9.63 11.13 13.80
CA VAL A 468 -8.47 11.75 13.14
C VAL A 468 -8.83 13.00 12.35
N ASP A 469 -10.10 13.35 12.20
CA ASP A 469 -10.49 14.60 11.54
C ASP A 469 -9.86 15.78 12.28
N LEU A 470 -9.11 16.59 11.54
CA LEU A 470 -8.61 17.86 12.02
C LEU A 470 -9.80 18.81 11.99
N LYS A 471 -10.31 19.24 13.14
CA LYS A 471 -11.20 20.39 13.15
C LYS A 471 -10.37 21.56 12.58
N ALA A 472 -10.89 22.23 11.56
CA ALA A 472 -10.40 23.56 11.21
C ALA A 472 -10.60 24.41 12.47
N ASP A 473 -9.51 24.81 13.11
CA ASP A 473 -9.51 25.79 14.20
C ASP A 473 -9.83 27.17 13.65
#